data_031a81f6417f0cabb6621cbb8e67b44a
#
_entry.id   031a81f6417f0cabb6621cbb8e67b44a
#
_cell.length_a   1.000
_cell.length_b   1.000
_cell.length_c   1.000
_cell.angle_alpha   90.00
_cell.angle_beta   90.00
_cell.angle_gamma   90.00
#
_symmetry.space_group_name_H-M   'P 1'
#
loop_
_entity.id
_entity.type
_entity.pdbx_description
1 polymer ?
#
loop_
_entity_poly.entity_id
_entity_poly.type
_entity_poly.pdbx_seq_one_letter_code
_entity_poly.pdbx_strand_id
1 'polypeptide(L)'
;EVDEMIIVVGSARESFLPQNPFTAGERIEMISAALKEDGIFEKCYIIAVDDISEYALWAQRIKSYCPRFDIVFTNNPLVKELFEADGYLVRKLVSQNGHIDSTKVRKKIMDGKNISGMVPKSVDAFLGKIGAQKRIRSILQDEEKQ
;
A
#
# COMPACT_ATOMS: atom_id res chain seq x y z
N GLU A 1 3.89 9.12 -17.33
CA GLU A 1 2.76 9.03 -18.29
C GLU A 1 2.54 7.56 -18.58
N VAL A 2 1.43 7.04 -18.16
CA VAL A 2 0.99 5.66 -18.38
C VAL A 2 -0.49 5.67 -18.76
N ASP A 3 -0.92 4.73 -19.59
CA ASP A 3 -2.32 4.63 -20.02
C ASP A 3 -3.17 3.97 -18.94
N GLU A 4 -2.65 2.92 -18.32
CA GLU A 4 -3.26 2.17 -17.24
C GLU A 4 -2.24 1.90 -16.14
N MET A 5 -2.70 1.71 -14.91
CA MET A 5 -1.86 1.48 -13.74
C MET A 5 -2.32 0.23 -12.98
N ILE A 6 -1.37 -0.60 -12.60
CA ILE A 6 -1.60 -1.72 -11.68
C ILE A 6 -1.00 -1.35 -10.32
N ILE A 7 -1.84 -1.35 -9.30
CA ILE A 7 -1.44 -1.12 -7.91
C ILE A 7 -1.44 -2.46 -7.19
N VAL A 8 -0.25 -2.90 -6.82
CA VAL A 8 -0.08 -4.15 -6.07
C VAL A 8 -0.15 -3.87 -4.58
N VAL A 9 -1.10 -4.50 -3.91
CA VAL A 9 -1.22 -4.50 -2.46
C VAL A 9 -0.55 -5.75 -1.92
N GLY A 10 0.72 -5.63 -1.52
CA GLY A 10 1.51 -6.72 -0.95
C GLY A 10 1.03 -7.13 0.44
N SER A 11 1.59 -8.23 0.97
CA SER A 11 1.26 -8.77 2.29
C SER A 11 -0.26 -8.90 2.50
N ALA A 12 -0.95 -9.47 1.50
CA ALA A 12 -2.42 -9.48 1.47
C ALA A 12 -3.04 -10.25 2.63
N ARG A 13 -2.33 -11.25 3.18
CA ARG A 13 -2.79 -12.04 4.35
C ARG A 13 -2.50 -11.38 5.69
N GLU A 14 -1.60 -10.40 5.71
CA GLU A 14 -1.26 -9.71 6.94
C GLU A 14 -2.30 -8.64 7.27
N SER A 15 -2.83 -8.71 8.49
CA SER A 15 -3.75 -7.73 9.04
C SER A 15 -3.67 -7.74 10.56
N PHE A 16 -4.14 -6.68 11.20
CA PHE A 16 -4.11 -6.52 12.65
C PHE A 16 -2.70 -6.65 13.26
N LEU A 17 -1.70 -6.22 12.51
CA LEU A 17 -0.30 -6.11 12.94
C LEU A 17 0.11 -4.64 12.98
N PRO A 18 1.11 -4.23 13.79
CA PRO A 18 1.54 -2.84 13.87
C PRO A 18 1.95 -2.25 12.51
N GLN A 19 2.64 -3.03 11.68
CA GLN A 19 3.04 -2.62 10.33
C GLN A 19 1.89 -2.71 9.32
N ASN A 20 0.92 -3.62 9.52
CA ASN A 20 -0.25 -3.85 8.66
C ASN A 20 -1.54 -3.91 9.50
N PRO A 21 -2.03 -2.77 10.05
CA PRO A 21 -3.20 -2.75 10.94
C PRO A 21 -4.53 -2.99 10.22
N PHE A 22 -4.54 -2.90 8.89
CA PHE A 22 -5.73 -3.00 8.05
C PHE A 22 -5.70 -4.24 7.18
N THR A 23 -6.87 -4.83 6.95
CA THR A 23 -7.02 -5.97 6.03
C THR A 23 -6.71 -5.58 4.59
N ALA A 24 -6.44 -6.55 3.72
CA ALA A 24 -6.27 -6.30 2.29
C ALA A 24 -7.51 -5.61 1.69
N GLY A 25 -8.72 -6.03 2.08
CA GLY A 25 -9.96 -5.41 1.64
C GLY A 25 -10.05 -3.94 2.03
N GLU A 26 -9.76 -3.59 3.28
CA GLU A 26 -9.75 -2.20 3.74
C GLU A 26 -8.68 -1.36 3.02
N ARG A 27 -7.51 -1.93 2.75
CA ARG A 27 -6.47 -1.26 1.96
C ARG A 27 -6.92 -1.01 0.52
N ILE A 28 -7.60 -1.97 -0.11
CA ILE A 28 -8.20 -1.82 -1.44
C ILE A 28 -9.28 -0.73 -1.42
N GLU A 29 -10.13 -0.70 -0.40
CA GLU A 29 -11.16 0.36 -0.28
C GLU A 29 -10.54 1.75 -0.15
N MET A 30 -9.48 1.91 0.67
CA MET A 30 -8.76 3.19 0.80
C MET A 30 -8.13 3.64 -0.52
N ILE A 31 -7.46 2.72 -1.22
CA ILE A 31 -6.85 3.01 -2.53
C ILE A 31 -7.93 3.37 -3.55
N SER A 32 -9.02 2.61 -3.61
CA SER A 32 -10.16 2.88 -4.50
C SER A 32 -10.78 4.25 -4.23
N ALA A 33 -10.93 4.63 -2.96
CA ALA A 33 -11.46 5.92 -2.57
C ALA A 33 -10.54 7.08 -3.02
N ALA A 34 -9.24 6.93 -2.83
CA ALA A 34 -8.23 7.89 -3.27
C ALA A 34 -8.23 8.06 -4.80
N LEU A 35 -8.23 6.95 -5.54
CA LEU A 35 -8.24 6.98 -7.00
C LEU A 35 -9.53 7.58 -7.59
N LYS A 36 -10.67 7.39 -6.92
CA LYS A 36 -11.94 8.03 -7.28
C LYS A 36 -11.91 9.53 -7.00
N GLU A 37 -11.32 9.94 -5.87
CA GLU A 37 -11.12 11.34 -5.53
C GLU A 37 -10.27 12.06 -6.60
N ASP A 38 -9.23 11.39 -7.10
CA ASP A 38 -8.36 11.89 -8.16
C ASP A 38 -8.93 11.72 -9.59
N GLY A 39 -10.06 11.03 -9.76
CA GLY A 39 -10.72 10.81 -11.06
C GLY A 39 -9.98 9.86 -12.00
N ILE A 40 -9.13 8.98 -11.48
CA ILE A 40 -8.32 8.04 -12.27
C ILE A 40 -8.65 6.56 -12.00
N PHE A 41 -9.65 6.28 -11.19
CA PHE A 41 -10.01 4.91 -10.78
C PHE A 41 -10.24 3.96 -11.96
N GLU A 42 -10.90 4.42 -13.03
CA GLU A 42 -11.22 3.60 -14.20
C GLU A 42 -9.99 3.16 -15.02
N LYS A 43 -8.82 3.77 -14.76
CA LYS A 43 -7.54 3.42 -15.38
C LYS A 43 -6.66 2.54 -14.50
N CYS A 44 -7.20 2.06 -13.38
CA CYS A 44 -6.41 1.38 -12.36
C CYS A 44 -6.94 -0.01 -12.06
N TYR A 45 -6.02 -0.97 -11.96
CA TYR A 45 -6.27 -2.29 -11.39
C TYR A 45 -5.68 -2.32 -9.97
N ILE A 46 -6.42 -2.80 -9.00
CA ILE A 46 -5.92 -2.97 -7.62
C ILE A 46 -5.89 -4.46 -7.34
N ILE A 47 -4.70 -5.02 -7.14
CA ILE A 47 -4.49 -6.46 -7.02
C ILE A 47 -3.78 -6.75 -5.71
N ALA A 48 -4.43 -7.53 -4.84
CA ALA A 48 -3.84 -8.00 -3.60
C ALA A 48 -3.02 -9.26 -3.85
N VAL A 49 -1.78 -9.28 -3.37
CA VAL A 49 -0.85 -10.40 -3.55
C VAL A 49 -0.23 -10.78 -2.21
N ASP A 50 -0.26 -12.07 -1.92
CA ASP A 50 0.38 -12.62 -0.72
C ASP A 50 1.91 -12.64 -0.87
N ASP A 51 2.60 -12.39 0.23
CA ASP A 51 4.03 -12.58 0.28
C ASP A 51 4.39 -14.06 0.12
N ILE A 52 5.57 -14.30 -0.42
CA ILE A 52 6.14 -15.64 -0.56
C ILE A 52 7.47 -15.72 0.20
N SER A 53 7.75 -16.91 0.73
CA SER A 53 8.98 -17.14 1.49
C SER A 53 10.24 -17.05 0.62
N GLU A 54 10.14 -17.42 -0.66
CA GLU A 54 11.23 -17.34 -1.62
C GLU A 54 11.20 -16.01 -2.37
N TYR A 55 11.85 -15.01 -1.82
CA TYR A 55 11.84 -13.64 -2.34
C TYR A 55 12.31 -13.54 -3.79
N ALA A 56 13.22 -14.42 -4.21
CA ALA A 56 13.71 -14.51 -5.59
C ALA A 56 12.58 -14.75 -6.62
N LEU A 57 11.46 -15.34 -6.19
CA LEU A 57 10.30 -15.62 -7.04
C LEU A 57 9.24 -14.48 -7.03
N TRP A 58 9.53 -13.36 -6.36
CA TRP A 58 8.55 -12.29 -6.22
C TRP A 58 8.09 -11.70 -7.56
N ALA A 59 9.01 -11.44 -8.49
CA ALA A 59 8.67 -10.94 -9.81
C ALA A 59 7.75 -11.91 -10.57
N GLN A 60 8.01 -13.22 -10.49
CA GLN A 60 7.18 -14.27 -11.10
C GLN A 60 5.80 -14.30 -10.46
N ARG A 61 5.74 -14.14 -9.13
CA ARG A 61 4.48 -14.06 -8.39
C ARG A 61 3.63 -12.90 -8.89
N ILE A 62 4.18 -11.70 -8.99
CA ILE A 62 3.48 -10.52 -9.50
C ILE A 62 2.97 -10.77 -10.93
N LYS A 63 3.81 -11.29 -11.81
CA LYS A 63 3.41 -11.60 -13.20
C LYS A 63 2.27 -12.60 -13.29
N SER A 64 2.15 -13.53 -12.36
CA SER A 64 1.07 -14.51 -12.35
C SER A 64 -0.28 -13.96 -11.87
N TYR A 65 -0.27 -12.84 -11.16
CA TYR A 65 -1.49 -12.20 -10.62
C TYR A 65 -1.94 -10.98 -11.41
N CYS A 66 -1.02 -10.35 -12.14
CA CYS A 66 -1.28 -9.08 -12.80
C CYS A 66 -1.54 -9.23 -14.30
N PRO A 67 -2.37 -8.38 -14.92
CA PRO A 67 -2.34 -8.16 -16.36
C PRO A 67 -0.91 -7.85 -16.84
N ARG A 68 -0.69 -7.94 -18.17
CA ARG A 68 0.62 -7.57 -18.75
C ARG A 68 0.94 -6.11 -18.45
N PHE A 69 2.21 -5.84 -18.14
CA PHE A 69 2.72 -4.51 -17.87
C PHE A 69 4.10 -4.32 -18.48
N ASP A 70 4.49 -3.09 -18.77
CA ASP A 70 5.73 -2.76 -19.47
C ASP A 70 6.76 -2.12 -18.54
N ILE A 71 6.31 -1.41 -17.51
CA ILE A 71 7.15 -0.64 -16.60
C ILE A 71 6.77 -0.95 -15.15
N VAL A 72 7.78 -1.05 -14.30
CA VAL A 72 7.60 -1.21 -12.85
C VAL A 72 8.04 0.06 -12.13
N PHE A 73 7.22 0.55 -11.20
CA PHE A 73 7.56 1.65 -10.32
C PHE A 73 7.74 1.13 -8.90
N THR A 74 8.92 1.31 -8.35
CA THR A 74 9.22 0.92 -6.97
C THR A 74 10.34 1.74 -6.36
N ASN A 75 10.27 1.95 -5.05
CA ASN A 75 11.35 2.51 -4.24
C ASN A 75 12.09 1.43 -3.44
N ASN A 76 11.63 0.18 -3.49
CA ASN A 76 12.29 -0.95 -2.85
C ASN A 76 13.45 -1.45 -3.73
N PRO A 77 14.71 -1.38 -3.26
CA PRO A 77 15.88 -1.74 -4.06
C PRO A 77 15.89 -3.23 -4.45
N LEU A 78 15.39 -4.12 -3.59
CA LEU A 78 15.34 -5.53 -3.87
C LEU A 78 14.29 -5.87 -4.95
N VAL A 79 13.10 -5.27 -4.87
CA VAL A 79 12.08 -5.40 -5.92
C VAL A 79 12.61 -4.88 -7.26
N LYS A 80 13.33 -3.74 -7.22
CA LYS A 80 13.98 -3.19 -8.42
C LYS A 80 14.92 -4.21 -9.05
N GLU A 81 15.84 -4.77 -8.27
CA GLU A 81 16.84 -5.74 -8.76
C GLU A 81 16.17 -6.97 -9.40
N LEU A 82 15.13 -7.52 -8.77
CA LEU A 82 14.39 -8.68 -9.28
C LEU A 82 13.71 -8.41 -10.62
N PHE A 83 13.08 -7.26 -10.79
CA PHE A 83 12.43 -6.92 -12.05
C PHE A 83 13.41 -6.51 -13.14
N GLU A 84 14.51 -5.84 -12.81
CA GLU A 84 15.57 -5.54 -13.76
C GLU A 84 16.24 -6.82 -14.27
N ALA A 85 16.50 -7.79 -13.40
CA ALA A 85 17.03 -9.11 -13.78
C ALA A 85 16.09 -9.88 -14.71
N ASP A 86 14.78 -9.63 -14.61
CA ASP A 86 13.72 -10.21 -15.44
C ASP A 86 13.47 -9.40 -16.74
N GLY A 87 14.27 -8.36 -16.98
CA GLY A 87 14.27 -7.55 -18.21
C GLY A 87 13.27 -6.40 -18.24
N TYR A 88 12.64 -6.06 -17.11
CA TYR A 88 11.70 -4.93 -17.03
C TYR A 88 12.40 -3.59 -16.85
N LEU A 89 11.83 -2.55 -17.43
CA LEU A 89 12.20 -1.18 -17.13
C LEU A 89 11.66 -0.83 -15.74
N VAL A 90 12.56 -0.49 -14.81
CA VAL A 90 12.18 -0.09 -13.45
C VAL A 90 12.47 1.39 -13.20
N ARG A 91 11.51 2.11 -12.69
CA ARG A 91 11.61 3.52 -12.33
C ARG A 91 11.29 3.74 -10.85
N LYS A 92 11.90 4.78 -10.26
CA LYS A 92 11.55 5.21 -8.91
C LYS A 92 10.26 6.02 -8.91
N LEU A 93 9.47 5.83 -7.85
CA LEU A 93 8.35 6.73 -7.55
C LEU A 93 8.90 8.05 -7.01
N VAL A 94 8.54 9.15 -7.66
CA VAL A 94 8.85 10.50 -7.21
C VAL A 94 7.57 11.13 -6.67
N SER A 95 7.56 11.41 -5.37
CA SER A 95 6.43 12.12 -4.76
C SER A 95 6.57 13.62 -4.99
N GLN A 96 5.54 14.26 -5.54
CA GLN A 96 5.49 15.71 -5.70
C GLN A 96 5.33 16.45 -4.37
N ASN A 97 4.77 15.80 -3.36
CA ASN A 97 4.45 16.37 -2.05
C ASN A 97 5.44 15.94 -0.94
N GLY A 98 6.65 15.51 -1.32
CA GLY A 98 7.63 14.97 -0.38
C GLY A 98 7.34 13.51 0.01
N HIS A 99 8.22 12.94 0.79
CA HIS A 99 8.09 11.55 1.25
C HIS A 99 7.09 11.47 2.41
N ILE A 100 5.93 10.87 2.15
CA ILE A 100 4.96 10.54 3.20
C ILE A 100 5.33 9.17 3.76
N ASP A 101 5.71 9.14 5.03
CA ASP A 101 6.06 7.93 5.74
C ASP A 101 4.82 7.34 6.42
N SER A 102 4.42 6.14 5.99
CA SER A 102 3.26 5.43 6.55
C SER A 102 3.40 5.15 8.05
N THR A 103 4.61 4.99 8.55
CA THR A 103 4.88 4.83 9.99
C THR A 103 4.52 6.10 10.76
N LYS A 104 4.87 7.27 10.22
CA LYS A 104 4.48 8.56 10.81
C LYS A 104 2.97 8.77 10.77
N VAL A 105 2.31 8.37 9.69
CA VAL A 105 0.84 8.44 9.58
C VAL A 105 0.18 7.58 10.65
N ARG A 106 0.59 6.30 10.76
CA ARG A 106 0.04 5.39 11.78
C ARG A 106 0.25 5.92 13.20
N LYS A 107 1.44 6.47 13.50
CA LYS A 107 1.72 7.08 14.81
C LYS A 107 0.80 8.26 15.10
N LYS A 108 0.57 9.14 14.13
CA LYS A 108 -0.36 10.26 14.31
C LYS A 108 -1.81 9.79 14.54
N ILE A 109 -2.26 8.77 13.81
CA ILE A 109 -3.59 8.17 14.02
C ILE A 109 -3.70 7.63 15.45
N MET A 110 -2.70 6.86 15.90
CA MET A 110 -2.63 6.33 17.26
C MET A 110 -2.73 7.44 18.32
N ASP A 111 -1.99 8.54 18.12
CA ASP A 111 -1.96 9.68 19.04
C ASP A 111 -3.24 10.55 18.97
N GLY A 112 -4.17 10.28 18.04
CA GLY A 112 -5.34 11.11 17.79
C GLY A 112 -5.02 12.45 17.16
N LYS A 113 -3.87 12.56 16.50
CA LYS A 113 -3.43 13.79 15.83
C LYS A 113 -4.00 13.86 14.42
N ASN A 114 -4.15 15.08 13.94
CA ASN A 114 -4.63 15.37 12.59
C ASN A 114 -3.66 14.82 11.53
N ILE A 115 -4.21 14.13 10.53
CA ILE A 115 -3.49 13.59 9.37
C ILE A 115 -3.90 14.27 8.05
N SER A 116 -4.69 15.34 8.12
CA SER A 116 -5.06 16.15 6.95
C SER A 116 -3.83 16.58 6.17
N GLY A 117 -3.88 16.42 4.84
CA GLY A 117 -2.75 16.73 3.95
C GLY A 117 -1.65 15.66 3.91
N MET A 118 -1.71 14.64 4.78
CA MET A 118 -0.82 13.47 4.69
C MET A 118 -1.46 12.32 3.91
N VAL A 119 -2.78 12.26 3.88
CA VAL A 119 -3.57 11.30 3.13
C VAL A 119 -4.70 12.01 2.38
N PRO A 120 -5.26 11.43 1.30
CA PRO A 120 -6.46 11.93 0.65
C PRO A 120 -7.63 12.09 1.64
N LYS A 121 -8.53 13.04 1.38
CA LYS A 121 -9.69 13.28 2.27
C LYS A 121 -10.60 12.07 2.40
N SER A 122 -10.79 11.34 1.30
CA SER A 122 -11.55 10.09 1.26
C SER A 122 -10.95 9.01 2.14
N VAL A 123 -9.62 8.91 2.20
CA VAL A 123 -8.90 7.96 3.06
C VAL A 123 -9.03 8.36 4.53
N ASP A 124 -8.87 9.65 4.85
CA ASP A 124 -9.07 10.15 6.22
C ASP A 124 -10.49 9.84 6.74
N ALA A 125 -11.51 10.11 5.92
CA ALA A 125 -12.90 9.78 6.24
C ALA A 125 -13.11 8.27 6.44
N PHE A 126 -12.51 7.42 5.60
CA PHE A 126 -12.59 5.97 5.73
C PHE A 126 -11.94 5.48 7.03
N LEU A 127 -10.76 5.97 7.36
CA LEU A 127 -10.05 5.63 8.60
C LEU A 127 -10.87 5.99 9.84
N GLY A 128 -11.55 7.13 9.83
CA GLY A 128 -12.50 7.52 10.87
C GLY A 128 -13.66 6.53 10.99
N LYS A 129 -14.28 6.15 9.85
CA LYS A 129 -15.41 5.22 9.78
C LYS A 129 -15.09 3.84 10.36
N ILE A 130 -13.92 3.31 10.09
CA ILE A 130 -13.50 1.97 10.58
C ILE A 130 -12.91 2.00 11.99
N GLY A 131 -12.80 3.16 12.63
CA GLY A 131 -12.23 3.30 13.98
C GLY A 131 -10.74 2.98 14.03
N ALA A 132 -9.98 3.43 13.05
CA ALA A 132 -8.56 3.11 12.88
C ALA A 132 -7.71 3.41 14.12
N GLN A 133 -7.98 4.53 14.83
CA GLN A 133 -7.26 4.89 16.04
C GLN A 133 -7.41 3.82 17.14
N LYS A 134 -8.65 3.40 17.40
CA LYS A 134 -8.94 2.38 18.42
C LYS A 134 -8.24 1.07 18.06
N ARG A 135 -8.31 0.68 16.78
CA ARG A 135 -7.69 -0.56 16.31
C ARG A 135 -6.17 -0.54 16.49
N ILE A 136 -5.47 0.51 16.05
CA ILE A 136 -4.02 0.61 16.16
C ILE A 136 -3.59 0.57 17.63
N ARG A 137 -4.30 1.27 18.52
CA ARG A 137 -4.03 1.21 19.97
C ARG A 137 -4.20 -0.18 20.54
N SER A 138 -5.26 -0.89 20.17
CA SER A 138 -5.52 -2.26 20.64
C SER A 138 -4.41 -3.22 20.22
N ILE A 139 -3.97 -3.15 18.95
CA ILE A 139 -2.90 -4.00 18.43
C ILE A 139 -1.61 -3.84 19.25
N LEU A 140 -1.21 -2.59 19.55
CA LEU A 140 0.01 -2.34 20.31
C LEU A 140 -0.09 -2.77 21.79
N GLN A 141 -1.27 -2.61 22.41
CA GLN A 141 -1.49 -3.09 23.79
C GLN A 141 -1.41 -4.62 23.91
N ASP A 142 -1.79 -5.34 22.86
CA ASP A 142 -1.73 -6.79 22.85
C ASP A 142 -0.29 -7.29 22.66
N GLU A 143 0.58 -6.55 21.96
CA GLU A 143 2.01 -6.86 21.87
C GLU A 143 2.76 -6.66 23.19
N GLU A 144 2.42 -5.61 23.96
CA GLU A 144 3.06 -5.34 25.25
C GLU A 144 2.75 -6.39 26.33
N LYS A 145 1.75 -7.26 26.09
CA LYS A 145 1.33 -8.33 27.02
C LYS A 145 1.93 -9.70 26.69
N GLN A 146 2.63 -9.83 25.56
CA GLN A 146 3.30 -11.06 25.14
C GLN A 146 4.79 -11.04 25.48
#